data_77befa2031ff77d61994af254a5e5933
#
_entry.id   77befa2031ff77d61994af254a5e5933
#
_cell.length_a   1.000
_cell.length_b   1.000
_cell.length_c   1.000
_cell.angle_alpha   90.00
_cell.angle_beta   90.00
_cell.angle_gamma   90.00
#
_symmetry.space_group_name_H-M   'P 1'
#
loop_
_entity.id
_entity.type
_entity.pdbx_description
1 polymer ?
#
loop_
_entity_poly.entity_id
_entity_poly.type
_entity_poly.pdbx_seq_one_letter_code
_entity_poly.pdbx_strand_id
1 'polypeptide(L)'
;MRLWLLPVLACALAQAGAPARAADAPPGASSCTGCHARTTIADSVIPRIAGRKADVIATAMVAYRSGAWPSSVMGRIAKGFDDRQTAAIAAWFAVQPE
;
A
#
# COMPACT_ATOMS: atom_id res chain seq x y z
N MET A 1 -25.99 -46.77 36.77
CA MET A 1 -25.73 -46.08 35.52
C MET A 1 -24.95 -44.79 35.84
N ARG A 2 -23.64 -44.80 35.57
CA ARG A 2 -22.77 -43.66 35.81
C ARG A 2 -22.67 -42.87 34.49
N LEU A 3 -23.27 -41.68 34.44
CA LEU A 3 -23.08 -40.74 33.36
C LEU A 3 -21.68 -40.11 33.48
N TRP A 4 -20.83 -40.36 32.50
CA TRP A 4 -19.56 -39.71 32.35
C TRP A 4 -19.79 -38.42 31.57
N LEU A 5 -19.76 -37.28 32.26
CA LEU A 5 -19.71 -35.95 31.63
C LEU A 5 -18.28 -35.69 31.19
N LEU A 6 -18.03 -35.79 29.90
CA LEU A 6 -16.77 -35.34 29.28
C LEU A 6 -16.79 -33.79 29.15
N PRO A 7 -15.78 -33.09 29.65
CA PRO A 7 -15.68 -31.67 29.39
C PRO A 7 -15.26 -31.44 27.91
N VAL A 8 -16.13 -30.81 27.16
CA VAL A 8 -15.79 -30.27 25.81
C VAL A 8 -14.84 -29.10 26.02
N LEU A 9 -13.56 -29.32 25.77
CA LEU A 9 -12.55 -28.31 25.77
C LEU A 9 -12.73 -27.47 24.47
N ALA A 10 -13.43 -26.34 24.58
CA ALA A 10 -13.57 -25.37 23.49
C ALA A 10 -12.21 -24.71 23.25
N CYS A 11 -11.49 -25.20 22.24
CA CYS A 11 -10.28 -24.54 21.73
C CYS A 11 -10.70 -23.26 21.01
N ALA A 12 -10.67 -22.13 21.71
CA ALA A 12 -10.80 -20.81 21.09
C ALA A 12 -9.54 -20.57 20.25
N LEU A 13 -9.63 -20.82 18.94
CA LEU A 13 -8.60 -20.41 17.99
C LEU A 13 -8.63 -18.89 17.92
N ALA A 14 -7.73 -18.25 18.65
CA ALA A 14 -7.43 -16.85 18.45
C ALA A 14 -6.92 -16.69 17.02
N GLN A 15 -7.78 -16.20 16.12
CA GLN A 15 -7.35 -15.78 14.80
C GLN A 15 -6.52 -14.52 14.98
N ALA A 16 -5.22 -14.69 15.06
CA ALA A 16 -4.30 -13.58 14.93
C ALA A 16 -4.51 -12.99 13.53
N GLY A 17 -5.19 -11.85 13.46
CA GLY A 17 -5.35 -11.13 12.20
C GLY A 17 -3.99 -10.95 11.57
N ALA A 18 -3.87 -11.26 10.26
CA ALA A 18 -2.65 -11.01 9.53
C ALA A 18 -2.23 -9.55 9.73
N PRO A 19 -0.93 -9.27 9.95
CA PRO A 19 -0.47 -7.90 10.11
C PRO A 19 -0.87 -7.08 8.87
N ALA A 20 -1.20 -5.78 9.07
CA ALA A 20 -1.63 -4.87 8.00
C ALA A 20 -0.70 -4.86 6.77
N ARG A 21 0.57 -5.28 6.94
CA ARG A 21 1.58 -5.45 5.89
C ARG A 21 1.26 -6.56 4.89
N ALA A 22 0.43 -7.53 5.26
CA ALA A 22 0.02 -8.64 4.41
C ALA A 22 -1.26 -8.34 3.62
N ALA A 23 -1.83 -7.14 3.75
CA ALA A 23 -2.94 -6.72 2.91
C ALA A 23 -2.49 -6.68 1.45
N ASP A 24 -3.30 -7.26 0.58
CA ASP A 24 -3.02 -7.25 -0.86
C ASP A 24 -2.89 -5.82 -1.38
N ALA A 25 -1.93 -5.60 -2.26
CA ALA A 25 -1.77 -4.33 -2.92
C ALA A 25 -3.01 -4.02 -3.77
N PRO A 26 -3.52 -2.78 -3.75
CA PRO A 26 -4.63 -2.39 -4.60
C PRO A 26 -4.22 -2.49 -6.08
N PRO A 27 -5.21 -2.63 -7.01
CA PRO A 27 -4.91 -2.66 -8.44
C PRO A 27 -4.05 -1.46 -8.87
N GLY A 28 -3.00 -1.75 -9.62
CA GLY A 28 -2.07 -0.74 -10.13
C GLY A 28 -0.86 -0.42 -9.22
N ALA A 29 -0.89 -0.77 -7.95
CA ALA A 29 0.25 -0.50 -7.04
C ALA A 29 1.54 -1.20 -7.49
N SER A 30 1.45 -2.38 -8.07
CA SER A 30 2.61 -3.12 -8.58
C SER A 30 3.36 -2.37 -9.69
N SER A 31 2.69 -1.54 -10.46
CA SER A 31 3.33 -0.72 -11.49
C SER A 31 4.25 0.37 -10.94
N CYS A 32 4.08 0.72 -9.68
CA CYS A 32 4.91 1.71 -8.99
C CYS A 32 6.24 1.10 -8.51
N THR A 33 6.20 -0.14 -8.05
CA THR A 33 7.34 -0.82 -7.41
C THR A 33 8.50 -1.12 -8.36
N GLY A 34 8.27 -1.12 -9.66
CA GLY A 34 9.31 -1.32 -10.67
C GLY A 34 10.32 -0.17 -10.73
N CYS A 35 9.89 1.05 -10.40
CA CYS A 35 10.72 2.24 -10.42
C CYS A 35 10.94 2.83 -9.02
N HIS A 36 9.90 2.85 -8.18
CA HIS A 36 9.99 3.34 -6.81
C HIS A 36 10.42 2.21 -5.88
N ALA A 37 11.72 2.09 -5.64
CA ALA A 37 12.26 1.09 -4.73
C ALA A 37 11.76 1.33 -3.29
N ARG A 38 11.70 0.26 -2.51
CA ARG A 38 11.31 0.32 -1.08
C ARG A 38 12.34 1.05 -0.23
N THR A 39 13.61 0.97 -0.61
CA THR A 39 14.71 1.64 0.07
C THR A 39 15.28 2.74 -0.82
N THR A 40 15.90 3.73 -0.20
CA THR A 40 16.61 4.77 -0.93
C THR A 40 17.79 4.18 -1.67
N ILE A 41 17.84 4.42 -2.97
CA ILE A 41 18.99 4.07 -3.81
C ILE A 41 19.84 5.32 -3.98
N ALA A 42 21.12 5.22 -3.67
CA ALA A 42 22.06 6.33 -3.83
C ALA A 42 22.04 6.85 -5.28
N ASP A 43 22.06 8.17 -5.41
CA ASP A 43 22.08 8.89 -6.71
C ASP A 43 20.82 8.67 -7.58
N SER A 44 19.78 8.01 -7.07
CA SER A 44 18.53 7.87 -7.79
C SER A 44 17.69 9.14 -7.71
N VAL A 45 17.22 9.60 -8.87
CA VAL A 45 16.25 10.72 -8.96
C VAL A 45 14.81 10.25 -8.71
N ILE A 46 14.59 8.92 -8.62
CA ILE A 46 13.27 8.34 -8.36
C ILE A 46 13.12 8.17 -6.87
N PRO A 47 12.20 8.91 -6.23
CA PRO A 47 12.07 8.87 -4.77
C PRO A 47 11.44 7.58 -4.28
N ARG A 48 11.82 7.17 -3.08
CA ARG A 48 11.08 6.16 -2.34
C ARG A 48 9.72 6.72 -1.94
N ILE A 49 8.66 5.93 -2.09
CA ILE A 49 7.29 6.31 -1.69
C ILE A 49 6.76 5.47 -0.52
N ALA A 50 7.32 4.28 -0.28
CA ALA A 50 6.96 3.46 0.87
C ALA A 50 7.19 4.22 2.18
N GLY A 51 6.22 4.17 3.09
CA GLY A 51 6.26 4.84 4.39
C GLY A 51 6.01 6.35 4.36
N ARG A 52 5.77 6.95 3.20
CA ARG A 52 5.36 8.35 3.12
C ARG A 52 3.89 8.51 3.48
N LYS A 53 3.52 9.68 3.98
CA LYS A 53 2.11 9.98 4.29
C LYS A 53 1.25 9.86 3.03
N ALA A 54 0.06 9.28 3.19
CA ALA A 54 -0.86 9.04 2.08
C ALA A 54 -1.27 10.31 1.36
N ASP A 55 -1.52 11.40 2.08
CA ASP A 55 -1.87 12.69 1.50
C ASP A 55 -0.73 13.29 0.66
N VAL A 56 0.52 13.09 1.07
CA VAL A 56 1.70 13.54 0.30
C VAL A 56 1.78 12.78 -1.03
N ILE A 57 1.60 11.46 -1.01
CA ILE A 57 1.62 10.64 -2.22
C ILE A 57 0.46 11.01 -3.15
N ALA A 58 -0.76 11.12 -2.62
CA ALA A 58 -1.95 11.46 -3.40
C ALA A 58 -1.85 12.85 -4.02
N THR A 59 -1.39 13.84 -3.26
CA THR A 59 -1.19 15.22 -3.77
C THR A 59 -0.19 15.26 -4.91
N ALA A 60 0.93 14.54 -4.79
CA ALA A 60 1.92 14.44 -5.86
C ALA A 60 1.31 13.82 -7.13
N MET A 61 0.55 12.74 -7.00
CA MET A 61 -0.10 12.09 -8.13
C MET A 61 -1.08 13.01 -8.85
N VAL A 62 -1.88 13.77 -8.11
CA VAL A 62 -2.80 14.77 -8.69
C VAL A 62 -2.03 15.86 -9.41
N ALA A 63 -0.94 16.36 -8.84
CA ALA A 63 -0.11 17.38 -9.44
C ALA A 63 0.55 16.92 -10.75
N TYR A 64 1.02 15.68 -10.81
CA TYR A 64 1.53 15.09 -12.04
C TYR A 64 0.44 14.87 -13.07
N ARG A 65 -0.72 14.36 -12.66
CA ARG A 65 -1.85 14.12 -13.57
C ARG A 65 -2.35 15.40 -14.23
N SER A 66 -2.43 16.49 -13.47
CA SER A 66 -2.89 17.78 -13.96
C SER A 66 -1.85 18.55 -14.77
N GLY A 67 -0.59 18.15 -14.70
CA GLY A 67 0.53 18.89 -15.29
C GLY A 67 1.05 20.05 -14.45
N ALA A 68 0.54 20.22 -13.21
CA ALA A 68 1.04 21.25 -12.30
C ALA A 68 2.52 21.03 -11.93
N TRP A 69 2.91 19.77 -11.84
CA TRP A 69 4.32 19.40 -11.67
C TRP A 69 4.86 18.82 -12.98
N PRO A 70 5.94 19.40 -13.52
CA PRO A 70 6.56 18.88 -14.73
C PRO A 70 7.23 17.54 -14.44
N SER A 71 7.04 16.57 -15.34
CA SER A 71 7.74 15.29 -15.29
C SER A 71 7.74 14.63 -16.66
N SER A 72 8.74 13.79 -16.91
CA SER A 72 8.82 13.03 -18.16
C SER A 72 7.97 11.75 -18.12
N VAL A 73 7.86 11.09 -16.97
CA VAL A 73 7.23 9.78 -16.81
C VAL A 73 6.02 9.84 -15.92
N MET A 74 6.12 10.43 -14.73
CA MET A 74 5.03 10.41 -13.75
C MET A 74 3.75 11.08 -14.25
N GLY A 75 3.84 12.10 -15.08
CA GLY A 75 2.69 12.72 -15.70
C GLY A 75 1.88 11.76 -16.57
N ARG A 76 2.55 10.85 -17.26
CA ARG A 76 1.89 9.80 -18.05
C ARG A 76 1.30 8.71 -17.17
N ILE A 77 2.03 8.27 -16.19
CA ILE A 77 1.59 7.21 -15.26
C ILE A 77 0.38 7.68 -14.45
N ALA A 78 0.44 8.87 -13.89
CA ALA A 78 -0.64 9.42 -13.06
C ALA A 78 -1.96 9.58 -13.81
N LYS A 79 -1.93 9.80 -15.12
CA LYS A 79 -3.14 9.87 -15.96
C LYS A 79 -3.88 8.53 -16.07
N GLY A 80 -3.24 7.44 -15.75
CA GLY A 80 -3.86 6.09 -15.73
C GLY A 80 -4.70 5.81 -14.49
N PHE A 81 -4.74 6.70 -13.51
CA PHE A 81 -5.44 6.49 -12.24
C PHE A 81 -6.41 7.65 -11.94
N ASP A 82 -7.63 7.30 -11.53
CA ASP A 82 -8.58 8.26 -11.00
C ASP A 82 -8.30 8.60 -9.53
N ASP A 83 -9.09 9.49 -8.93
CA ASP A 83 -8.90 9.92 -7.55
C ASP A 83 -9.06 8.78 -6.53
N ARG A 84 -10.00 7.86 -6.78
CA ARG A 84 -10.24 6.70 -5.90
C ARG A 84 -9.07 5.72 -5.95
N GLN A 85 -8.59 5.40 -7.14
CA GLN A 85 -7.43 4.51 -7.35
C GLN A 85 -6.17 5.14 -6.75
N THR A 86 -5.95 6.41 -6.97
CA THR A 86 -4.84 7.17 -6.40
C THR A 86 -4.87 7.15 -4.86
N ALA A 87 -6.04 7.38 -4.26
CA ALA A 87 -6.18 7.33 -2.81
C ALA A 87 -5.90 5.94 -2.22
N ALA A 88 -6.38 4.88 -2.87
CA ALA A 88 -6.14 3.51 -2.43
C ALA A 88 -4.66 3.12 -2.51
N ILE A 89 -3.99 3.47 -3.61
CA ILE A 89 -2.56 3.23 -3.79
C ILE A 89 -1.74 4.02 -2.77
N ALA A 90 -2.06 5.29 -2.57
CA ALA A 90 -1.37 6.14 -1.58
C ALA A 90 -1.51 5.59 -0.17
N ALA A 91 -2.70 5.15 0.24
CA ALA A 91 -2.95 4.55 1.55
C ALA A 91 -2.15 3.25 1.74
N TRP A 92 -2.06 2.43 0.70
CA TRP A 92 -1.30 1.19 0.76
C TRP A 92 0.20 1.44 0.93
N PHE A 93 0.78 2.34 0.13
CA PHE A 93 2.20 2.68 0.26
C PHE A 93 2.54 3.34 1.60
N ALA A 94 1.64 4.15 2.15
CA ALA A 94 1.87 4.84 3.41
C ALA A 94 2.15 3.90 4.60
N VAL A 95 1.59 2.69 4.57
CA VAL A 95 1.78 1.68 5.63
C VAL A 95 2.84 0.63 5.28
N GLN A 96 3.48 0.73 4.14
CA GLN A 96 4.59 -0.16 3.80
C GLN A 96 5.84 0.20 4.60
N PRO A 97 6.62 -0.81 5.03
CA PRO A 97 7.85 -0.56 5.78
C PRO A 97 8.88 0.16 4.89
N GLU A 98 9.68 0.98 5.56
CA GLU A 98 10.89 1.60 5.00
C GLU A 98 12.02 0.58 4.86
#